data_b18e08320f8774d30d7e2d8d02b6c162
#
_entry.id   b18e08320f8774d30d7e2d8d02b6c162
#
_cell.length_a   1.000
_cell.length_b   1.000
_cell.length_c   1.000
_cell.angle_alpha   90.00
_cell.angle_beta   90.00
_cell.angle_gamma   90.00
#
_symmetry.space_group_name_H-M   'P 1'
#
loop_
_entity.id
_entity.type
_entity.pdbx_description
1 polymer ?
#
loop_
_entity_poly.entity_id
_entity_poly.type
_entity_poly.pdbx_seq_one_letter_code
_entity_poly.pdbx_strand_id
1 'polypeptide(L)'
;MKKLAFLLLFFSLFLQAGVKRSIIFPSLDGVNITADLYLQNLNKKTPFIVLFHRAKWSRGEYSEIALKLNDLGFNCMAVDLRSGGSINGVINETLKDAKKKGKPTTYLDAMQDIKASLLFVRKHFAKGKLIAWGSSYSAALIIKIVGDDKSLADEVISFSPGEYFTKFGKAPNWIKQSAKKLKVPIFITSAKQEESYWKPIYNAVPDDKKFYLPFTGGHHGSSSLWSKYPDSRGYWKAVKGFLRSHI
;
A
#
# COMPACT_ATOMS: atom_id res chain seq x y z
N MET A 1 -28.82 48.12 17.58
CA MET A 1 -27.61 47.33 17.21
C MET A 1 -27.86 45.89 17.59
N LYS A 2 -28.24 45.02 16.63
CA LYS A 2 -28.51 43.59 16.86
C LYS A 2 -27.19 42.81 16.66
N LYS A 3 -26.66 42.21 17.73
CA LYS A 3 -25.51 41.31 17.69
C LYS A 3 -25.94 39.97 17.09
N LEU A 4 -25.45 39.69 15.88
CA LEU A 4 -25.62 38.39 15.23
C LEU A 4 -24.61 37.42 15.86
N ALA A 5 -25.12 36.50 16.68
CA ALA A 5 -24.31 35.40 17.23
C ALA A 5 -24.10 34.35 16.16
N PHE A 6 -22.84 34.18 15.68
CA PHE A 6 -22.46 33.13 14.77
C PHE A 6 -22.31 31.84 15.58
N LEU A 7 -23.29 30.94 15.46
CA LEU A 7 -23.27 29.63 16.08
C LEU A 7 -22.36 28.73 15.23
N LEU A 8 -21.10 28.58 15.64
CA LEU A 8 -20.16 27.58 15.07
C LEU A 8 -20.64 26.19 15.51
N LEU A 9 -21.35 25.49 14.62
CA LEU A 9 -21.63 24.07 14.75
C LEU A 9 -20.32 23.28 14.59
N PHE A 10 -19.71 22.94 15.72
CA PHE A 10 -18.68 21.91 15.76
C PHE A 10 -19.34 20.54 15.47
N PHE A 11 -19.28 20.10 14.23
CA PHE A 11 -19.57 18.72 13.89
C PHE A 11 -18.44 17.85 14.46
N SER A 12 -18.60 17.37 15.69
CA SER A 12 -17.76 16.31 16.25
C SER A 12 -18.00 15.05 15.41
N LEU A 13 -17.08 14.76 14.47
CA LEU A 13 -17.05 13.51 13.73
C LEU A 13 -16.75 12.39 14.73
N PHE A 14 -17.77 11.68 15.19
CA PHE A 14 -17.60 10.38 15.84
C PHE A 14 -17.02 9.40 14.79
N LEU A 15 -15.70 9.22 14.78
CA LEU A 15 -15.08 8.12 14.10
C LEU A 15 -15.33 6.85 14.93
N GLN A 16 -16.26 6.03 14.47
CA GLN A 16 -16.54 4.75 15.09
C GLN A 16 -15.50 3.73 14.61
N ALA A 17 -14.83 3.02 15.52
CA ALA A 17 -13.92 1.93 15.19
C ALA A 17 -14.65 0.84 14.38
N GLY A 18 -13.96 0.23 13.40
CA GLY A 18 -14.53 -0.83 12.54
C GLY A 18 -15.33 -0.32 11.33
N VAL A 19 -15.38 1.00 11.07
CA VAL A 19 -16.10 1.56 9.92
C VAL A 19 -15.15 1.85 8.76
N LYS A 20 -15.47 1.28 7.59
CA LYS A 20 -14.87 1.68 6.32
C LYS A 20 -15.37 3.08 5.93
N ARG A 21 -14.45 4.01 5.67
CA ARG A 21 -14.77 5.36 5.20
C ARG A 21 -13.92 5.73 3.99
N SER A 22 -14.54 6.16 2.91
CA SER A 22 -13.81 6.72 1.76
C SER A 22 -13.41 8.18 2.03
N ILE A 23 -12.18 8.50 1.65
CA ILE A 23 -11.60 9.84 1.75
C ILE A 23 -10.95 10.24 0.44
N ILE A 24 -10.76 11.55 0.24
CA ILE A 24 -10.10 12.12 -0.92
C ILE A 24 -9.02 13.10 -0.43
N PHE A 25 -7.82 13.03 -1.02
CA PHE A 25 -6.72 13.95 -0.75
C PHE A 25 -5.85 14.12 -2.01
N PRO A 26 -5.09 15.23 -2.14
CA PRO A 26 -4.31 15.48 -3.33
C PRO A 26 -3.05 14.61 -3.41
N SER A 27 -2.72 14.15 -4.62
CA SER A 27 -1.39 13.69 -5.02
C SER A 27 -0.42 14.86 -5.14
N LEU A 28 0.88 14.58 -5.31
CA LEU A 28 1.91 15.63 -5.42
C LEU A 28 1.72 16.56 -6.63
N ASP A 29 1.02 16.11 -7.66
CA ASP A 29 0.74 16.87 -8.89
C ASP A 29 -0.73 17.34 -9.01
N GLY A 30 -1.49 17.25 -7.92
CA GLY A 30 -2.86 17.75 -7.84
C GLY A 30 -3.95 16.77 -8.31
N VAL A 31 -3.60 15.52 -8.67
CA VAL A 31 -4.61 14.47 -8.89
C VAL A 31 -5.29 14.14 -7.55
N ASN A 32 -6.61 14.02 -7.54
CA ASN A 32 -7.33 13.59 -6.35
C ASN A 32 -7.17 12.08 -6.14
N ILE A 33 -6.53 11.69 -5.05
CA ILE A 33 -6.41 10.31 -4.62
C ILE A 33 -7.64 9.92 -3.82
N THR A 34 -8.32 8.87 -4.22
CA THR A 34 -9.41 8.25 -3.45
C THR A 34 -8.86 7.05 -2.67
N ALA A 35 -9.20 6.95 -1.41
CA ALA A 35 -8.78 5.84 -0.55
C ALA A 35 -9.89 5.45 0.43
N ASP A 36 -9.88 4.18 0.86
CA ASP A 36 -10.75 3.67 1.90
C ASP A 36 -9.95 3.50 3.20
N LEU A 37 -10.35 4.20 4.25
CA LEU A 37 -9.85 4.04 5.62
C LEU A 37 -10.57 2.88 6.31
N TYR A 38 -9.80 2.04 6.97
CA TYR A 38 -10.24 0.95 7.83
C TYR A 38 -9.57 1.15 9.19
N LEU A 39 -10.27 1.76 10.12
CA LEU A 39 -9.71 2.10 11.44
C LEU A 39 -10.21 1.11 12.50
N GLN A 40 -9.30 0.32 13.05
CA GLN A 40 -9.54 -0.52 14.21
C GLN A 40 -9.77 0.34 15.46
N ASN A 41 -9.02 1.45 15.58
CA ASN A 41 -9.20 2.46 16.62
C ASN A 41 -8.64 3.83 16.19
N LEU A 42 -8.84 4.86 17.04
CA LEU A 42 -8.39 6.24 16.77
C LEU A 42 -7.04 6.61 17.40
N ASN A 43 -6.39 5.68 18.09
CA ASN A 43 -5.09 5.92 18.66
C ASN A 43 -4.02 6.04 17.55
N LYS A 44 -3.44 7.21 17.43
CA LYS A 44 -2.41 7.48 16.41
C LYS A 44 -1.11 6.68 16.62
N LYS A 45 -0.89 6.07 17.77
CA LYS A 45 0.23 5.16 18.02
C LYS A 45 -0.03 3.75 17.49
N THR A 46 -1.29 3.39 17.18
CA THR A 46 -1.63 2.13 16.54
C THR A 46 -0.86 2.00 15.22
N PRO A 47 -0.18 0.87 14.96
CA PRO A 47 0.50 0.65 13.70
C PRO A 47 -0.45 0.81 12.51
N PHE A 48 0.03 1.45 11.45
CA PHE A 48 -0.78 1.80 10.29
C PHE A 48 -0.19 1.20 9.01
N ILE A 49 -1.04 0.56 8.19
CA ILE A 49 -0.63 -0.04 6.92
C ILE A 49 -1.28 0.72 5.76
N VAL A 50 -0.46 1.21 4.81
CA VAL A 50 -0.96 1.78 3.55
C VAL A 50 -0.84 0.74 2.45
N LEU A 51 -1.98 0.41 1.81
CA LEU A 51 -2.17 -0.71 0.91
C LEU A 51 -2.31 -0.21 -0.54
N PHE A 52 -1.37 -0.61 -1.42
CA PHE A 52 -1.29 -0.18 -2.82
C PHE A 52 -1.55 -1.35 -3.77
N HIS A 53 -2.59 -1.24 -4.60
CA HIS A 53 -3.07 -2.31 -5.48
C HIS A 53 -2.14 -2.59 -6.69
N ARG A 54 -2.32 -3.77 -7.29
CA ARG A 54 -1.66 -4.15 -8.53
C ARG A 54 -2.21 -3.40 -9.75
N ALA A 55 -1.51 -3.52 -10.89
CA ALA A 55 -1.90 -2.90 -12.15
C ALA A 55 -3.33 -3.25 -12.57
N LYS A 56 -4.02 -2.29 -13.17
CA LYS A 56 -5.39 -2.42 -13.71
C LYS A 56 -6.48 -2.68 -12.64
N TRP A 57 -6.16 -2.65 -11.35
CA TRP A 57 -7.10 -2.85 -10.25
C TRP A 57 -7.38 -1.55 -9.49
N SER A 58 -8.02 -1.66 -8.37
CA SER A 58 -8.37 -0.56 -7.47
C SER A 58 -8.11 -0.93 -6.02
N ARG A 59 -8.37 -0.02 -5.10
CA ARG A 59 -8.39 -0.26 -3.65
C ARG A 59 -9.28 -1.44 -3.24
N GLY A 60 -10.18 -1.90 -4.12
CA GLY A 60 -10.99 -3.11 -3.96
C GLY A 60 -10.19 -4.41 -3.84
N GLU A 61 -8.90 -4.44 -4.23
CA GLU A 61 -8.00 -5.57 -3.94
C GLU A 61 -7.94 -5.90 -2.45
N TYR A 62 -8.08 -4.86 -1.62
CA TYR A 62 -7.88 -4.95 -0.17
C TYR A 62 -9.15 -5.02 0.67
N SER A 63 -10.33 -5.09 0.06
CA SER A 63 -11.61 -5.08 0.79
C SER A 63 -11.71 -6.16 1.87
N GLU A 64 -11.22 -7.37 1.59
CA GLU A 64 -11.15 -8.47 2.56
C GLU A 64 -9.88 -8.39 3.43
N ILE A 65 -8.76 -8.03 2.83
CA ILE A 65 -7.45 -8.03 3.49
C ILE A 65 -7.38 -6.99 4.61
N ALA A 66 -7.89 -5.77 4.36
CA ALA A 66 -7.88 -4.69 5.34
C ALA A 66 -8.69 -5.02 6.59
N LEU A 67 -9.83 -5.70 6.46
CA LEU A 67 -10.61 -6.16 7.60
C LEU A 67 -9.84 -7.16 8.46
N LYS A 68 -9.17 -8.14 7.83
CA LYS A 68 -8.31 -9.10 8.55
C LYS A 68 -7.11 -8.43 9.23
N LEU A 69 -6.57 -7.36 8.65
CA LEU A 69 -5.51 -6.57 9.28
C LEU A 69 -6.04 -5.74 10.46
N ASN A 70 -7.28 -5.24 10.40
CA ASN A 70 -7.93 -4.62 11.57
C ASN A 70 -8.08 -5.63 12.72
N ASP A 71 -8.52 -6.88 12.44
CA ASP A 71 -8.62 -7.94 13.44
C ASP A 71 -7.26 -8.28 14.09
N LEU A 72 -6.15 -7.98 13.40
CA LEU A 72 -4.80 -8.14 13.91
C LEU A 72 -4.28 -6.90 14.66
N GLY A 73 -5.08 -5.85 14.81
CA GLY A 73 -4.75 -4.64 15.56
C GLY A 73 -4.13 -3.49 14.75
N PHE A 74 -4.18 -3.55 13.42
CA PHE A 74 -3.65 -2.50 12.55
C PHE A 74 -4.75 -1.57 12.05
N ASN A 75 -4.46 -0.28 11.96
CA ASN A 75 -5.22 0.63 11.10
C ASN A 75 -4.74 0.51 9.66
N CYS A 76 -5.64 0.65 8.67
CA CYS A 76 -5.30 0.52 7.27
C CYS A 76 -5.89 1.63 6.41
N MET A 77 -5.22 1.92 5.28
CA MET A 77 -5.76 2.73 4.19
C MET A 77 -5.48 2.04 2.86
N ALA A 78 -6.54 1.62 2.15
CA ALA A 78 -6.44 1.08 0.80
C ALA A 78 -6.58 2.21 -0.22
N VAL A 79 -5.61 2.36 -1.11
CA VAL A 79 -5.44 3.53 -1.99
C VAL A 79 -5.70 3.17 -3.44
N ASP A 80 -6.47 4.00 -4.16
CA ASP A 80 -6.49 3.97 -5.62
C ASP A 80 -5.25 4.67 -6.18
N LEU A 81 -4.47 3.96 -6.97
CA LEU A 81 -3.36 4.53 -7.75
C LEU A 81 -3.83 4.84 -9.17
N ARG A 82 -3.34 5.94 -9.77
CA ARG A 82 -3.75 6.40 -11.11
C ARG A 82 -3.55 5.41 -12.25
N SER A 83 -2.71 4.39 -12.09
CA SER A 83 -2.47 3.30 -13.06
C SER A 83 -3.38 2.09 -12.85
N GLY A 84 -4.60 2.30 -12.37
CA GLY A 84 -5.55 1.28 -11.95
C GLY A 84 -6.65 0.93 -12.95
N GLY A 85 -7.77 0.49 -12.41
CA GLY A 85 -8.98 0.07 -13.14
C GLY A 85 -10.11 -0.27 -12.17
N SER A 86 -10.54 -1.53 -12.10
CA SER A 86 -11.57 -1.98 -11.15
C SER A 86 -11.35 -3.42 -10.71
N ILE A 87 -11.76 -3.74 -9.50
CA ILE A 87 -11.79 -5.10 -8.96
C ILE A 87 -12.80 -5.19 -7.80
N ASN A 88 -13.44 -6.34 -7.63
CA ASN A 88 -14.40 -6.61 -6.55
C ASN A 88 -15.52 -5.56 -6.45
N GLY A 89 -16.04 -5.09 -7.61
CA GLY A 89 -17.10 -4.07 -7.66
C GLY A 89 -16.63 -2.63 -7.32
N VAL A 90 -15.34 -2.42 -7.04
CA VAL A 90 -14.79 -1.10 -6.70
C VAL A 90 -14.07 -0.49 -7.90
N ILE A 91 -14.57 0.64 -8.37
CA ILE A 91 -13.97 1.41 -9.47
C ILE A 91 -12.85 2.30 -8.93
N ASN A 92 -11.77 2.45 -9.71
CA ASN A 92 -10.66 3.32 -9.39
C ASN A 92 -10.99 4.79 -9.73
N GLU A 93 -11.25 5.57 -8.70
CA GLU A 93 -11.64 6.98 -8.86
C GLU A 93 -10.42 7.89 -9.10
N THR A 94 -9.24 7.53 -8.60
CA THR A 94 -7.99 8.28 -8.86
C THR A 94 -7.63 8.25 -10.34
N LEU A 95 -7.77 7.08 -11.01
CA LEU A 95 -7.59 6.99 -12.46
C LEU A 95 -8.55 7.92 -13.22
N LYS A 96 -9.83 7.96 -12.80
CA LYS A 96 -10.82 8.85 -13.43
C LYS A 96 -10.44 10.32 -13.28
N ASP A 97 -10.03 10.74 -12.09
CA ASP A 97 -9.62 12.12 -11.84
C ASP A 97 -8.35 12.48 -12.62
N ALA A 98 -7.34 11.59 -12.67
CA ALA A 98 -6.14 11.78 -13.45
C ALA A 98 -6.45 11.98 -14.94
N LYS A 99 -7.29 11.12 -15.52
CA LYS A 99 -7.73 11.25 -16.91
C LYS A 99 -8.48 12.57 -17.15
N LYS A 100 -9.41 12.93 -16.28
CA LYS A 100 -10.17 14.19 -16.35
C LYS A 100 -9.25 15.42 -16.34
N LYS A 101 -8.13 15.35 -15.60
CA LYS A 101 -7.14 16.42 -15.50
C LYS A 101 -6.03 16.34 -16.57
N GLY A 102 -6.12 15.42 -17.53
CA GLY A 102 -5.08 15.23 -18.56
C GLY A 102 -3.71 14.80 -17.99
N LYS A 103 -3.70 14.18 -16.80
CA LYS A 103 -2.46 13.72 -16.17
C LYS A 103 -2.08 12.31 -16.64
N PRO A 104 -0.79 12.01 -16.78
CA PRO A 104 -0.33 10.70 -17.20
C PRO A 104 -0.69 9.63 -16.15
N THR A 105 -0.91 8.38 -16.63
CA THR A 105 -1.42 7.27 -15.81
C THR A 105 -0.58 5.99 -15.94
N THR A 106 0.71 6.12 -16.23
CA THR A 106 1.63 4.99 -16.29
C THR A 106 1.97 4.47 -14.89
N TYR A 107 2.67 3.34 -14.83
CA TYR A 107 3.16 2.79 -13.55
C TYR A 107 4.08 3.78 -12.81
N LEU A 108 4.93 4.52 -13.54
CA LEU A 108 5.83 5.49 -12.93
C LEU A 108 5.09 6.68 -12.31
N ASP A 109 3.99 7.11 -12.95
CA ASP A 109 3.22 8.25 -12.46
C ASP A 109 2.54 7.96 -11.11
N ALA A 110 2.25 6.67 -10.83
CA ALA A 110 1.72 6.23 -9.55
C ALA A 110 2.69 6.44 -8.37
N MET A 111 3.98 6.70 -8.61
CA MET A 111 4.93 7.03 -7.54
C MET A 111 4.51 8.28 -6.76
N GLN A 112 3.91 9.27 -7.44
CA GLN A 112 3.42 10.48 -6.80
C GLN A 112 2.26 10.18 -5.84
N ASP A 113 1.36 9.28 -6.24
CA ASP A 113 0.22 8.86 -5.41
C ASP A 113 0.70 8.08 -4.18
N ILE A 114 1.67 7.18 -4.34
CA ILE A 114 2.26 6.40 -3.24
C ILE A 114 2.93 7.34 -2.22
N LYS A 115 3.80 8.25 -2.68
CA LYS A 115 4.48 9.22 -1.80
C LYS A 115 3.48 10.12 -1.06
N ALA A 116 2.52 10.70 -1.80
CA ALA A 116 1.48 11.55 -1.21
C ALA A 116 0.67 10.80 -0.14
N SER A 117 0.33 9.52 -0.39
CA SER A 117 -0.43 8.68 0.55
C SER A 117 0.35 8.40 1.84
N LEU A 118 1.64 8.06 1.75
CA LEU A 118 2.49 7.81 2.91
C LEU A 118 2.65 9.09 3.76
N LEU A 119 2.92 10.22 3.12
CA LEU A 119 3.02 11.54 3.78
C LEU A 119 1.69 11.95 4.43
N PHE A 120 0.57 11.74 3.74
CA PHE A 120 -0.75 12.05 4.25
C PHE A 120 -1.08 11.24 5.50
N VAL A 121 -0.83 9.92 5.50
CA VAL A 121 -1.05 9.06 6.65
C VAL A 121 -0.13 9.44 7.80
N ARG A 122 1.16 9.69 7.54
CA ARG A 122 2.11 10.12 8.57
C ARG A 122 1.68 11.43 9.23
N LYS A 123 1.16 12.37 8.46
CA LYS A 123 0.70 13.66 8.97
C LYS A 123 -0.58 13.55 9.82
N HIS A 124 -1.55 12.76 9.36
CA HIS A 124 -2.91 12.81 9.91
C HIS A 124 -3.26 11.65 10.84
N PHE A 125 -2.74 10.43 10.60
CA PHE A 125 -3.20 9.21 11.24
C PHE A 125 -2.13 8.45 12.02
N ALA A 126 -0.86 8.40 11.55
CA ALA A 126 0.16 7.52 12.10
C ALA A 126 1.28 8.30 12.82
N LYS A 127 1.30 8.25 14.15
CA LYS A 127 2.44 8.67 15.00
C LYS A 127 3.27 7.48 15.47
N GLY A 128 2.75 6.27 15.37
CA GLY A 128 3.46 5.01 15.55
C GLY A 128 4.04 4.50 14.23
N LYS A 129 4.22 3.19 14.15
CA LYS A 129 4.79 2.49 12.99
C LYS A 129 3.90 2.67 11.75
N LEU A 130 4.53 2.98 10.61
CA LEU A 130 3.90 3.09 9.30
C LEU A 130 4.49 2.06 8.35
N ILE A 131 3.65 1.20 7.80
CA ILE A 131 4.03 0.09 6.92
C ILE A 131 3.55 0.39 5.50
N ALA A 132 4.46 0.34 4.52
CA ALA A 132 4.12 0.41 3.11
C ALA A 132 3.90 -1.01 2.57
N TRP A 133 2.70 -1.26 2.03
CA TRP A 133 2.34 -2.56 1.46
C TRP A 133 1.95 -2.41 -0.01
N GLY A 134 2.61 -3.15 -0.90
CA GLY A 134 2.34 -3.10 -2.33
C GLY A 134 2.07 -4.48 -2.96
N SER A 135 1.43 -4.44 -4.13
CA SER A 135 1.04 -5.59 -4.95
C SER A 135 1.55 -5.41 -6.37
N SER A 136 2.40 -6.34 -6.87
CA SER A 136 2.94 -6.29 -8.24
C SER A 136 3.82 -5.04 -8.49
N TYR A 137 3.49 -4.22 -9.48
CA TYR A 137 4.25 -3.01 -9.79
C TYR A 137 4.33 -2.02 -8.60
N SER A 138 3.27 -1.91 -7.81
CA SER A 138 3.30 -1.04 -6.61
C SER A 138 4.18 -1.64 -5.51
N ALA A 139 4.30 -2.97 -5.43
CA ALA A 139 5.26 -3.66 -4.55
C ALA A 139 6.71 -3.30 -4.90
N ALA A 140 7.03 -3.21 -6.19
CA ALA A 140 8.33 -2.74 -6.64
C ALA A 140 8.54 -1.23 -6.38
N LEU A 141 7.49 -0.41 -6.61
CA LEU A 141 7.58 1.03 -6.37
C LEU A 141 7.79 1.40 -4.91
N ILE A 142 7.18 0.69 -3.95
CA ILE A 142 7.42 0.97 -2.53
C ILE A 142 8.86 0.64 -2.12
N ILE A 143 9.47 -0.43 -2.68
CA ILE A 143 10.90 -0.71 -2.48
C ILE A 143 11.75 0.45 -3.00
N LYS A 144 11.42 0.96 -4.20
CA LYS A 144 12.10 2.12 -4.80
C LYS A 144 11.99 3.35 -3.93
N ILE A 145 10.76 3.68 -3.52
CA ILE A 145 10.43 4.91 -2.79
C ILE A 145 11.05 4.92 -1.40
N VAL A 146 10.89 3.82 -0.64
CA VAL A 146 11.39 3.71 0.74
C VAL A 146 12.91 3.48 0.75
N GLY A 147 13.45 2.78 -0.23
CA GLY A 147 14.91 2.62 -0.38
C GLY A 147 15.63 3.92 -0.71
N ASP A 148 14.98 4.84 -1.42
CA ASP A 148 15.54 6.16 -1.71
C ASP A 148 15.28 7.19 -0.59
N ASP A 149 14.19 7.02 0.17
CA ASP A 149 13.83 7.87 1.31
C ASP A 149 13.19 7.03 2.44
N LYS A 150 14.03 6.62 3.38
CA LYS A 150 13.64 5.79 4.54
C LYS A 150 12.66 6.47 5.50
N SER A 151 12.46 7.79 5.41
CA SER A 151 11.54 8.53 6.29
C SER A 151 10.06 8.26 5.95
N LEU A 152 9.79 7.71 4.77
CA LEU A 152 8.43 7.53 4.26
C LEU A 152 7.70 6.33 4.85
N ALA A 153 8.41 5.28 5.28
CA ALA A 153 7.81 4.13 5.97
C ALA A 153 8.83 3.46 6.89
N ASP A 154 8.35 2.78 7.93
CA ASP A 154 9.16 2.07 8.91
C ASP A 154 9.35 0.58 8.55
N GLU A 155 8.49 0.04 7.66
CA GLU A 155 8.56 -1.33 7.14
C GLU A 155 7.98 -1.42 5.72
N VAL A 156 8.37 -2.46 4.97
CA VAL A 156 7.90 -2.74 3.61
C VAL A 156 7.35 -4.15 3.52
N ILE A 157 6.14 -4.31 3.00
CA ILE A 157 5.56 -5.61 2.63
C ILE A 157 5.28 -5.62 1.12
N SER A 158 5.93 -6.53 0.41
CA SER A 158 6.03 -6.51 -1.05
C SER A 158 5.56 -7.83 -1.65
N PHE A 159 4.40 -7.81 -2.30
CA PHE A 159 3.80 -8.97 -2.97
C PHE A 159 4.10 -8.96 -4.46
N SER A 160 4.84 -9.95 -4.94
CA SER A 160 5.22 -10.10 -6.37
C SER A 160 5.94 -8.88 -6.95
N PRO A 161 7.01 -8.34 -6.32
CA PRO A 161 7.78 -7.26 -6.95
C PRO A 161 8.62 -7.78 -8.13
N GLY A 162 9.09 -6.84 -8.95
CA GLY A 162 9.97 -7.13 -10.08
C GLY A 162 10.49 -5.86 -10.75
N GLU A 163 11.39 -6.00 -11.73
CA GLU A 163 11.94 -4.90 -12.53
C GLU A 163 10.99 -4.52 -13.68
N TYR A 164 9.78 -4.06 -13.38
CA TYR A 164 8.69 -3.84 -14.35
C TYR A 164 8.82 -2.56 -15.20
N PHE A 165 9.93 -1.81 -15.08
CA PHE A 165 9.98 -0.42 -15.53
C PHE A 165 10.89 -0.16 -16.73
N THR A 166 11.52 -1.18 -17.31
CA THR A 166 12.37 -1.04 -18.49
C THR A 166 11.64 -0.44 -19.69
N LYS A 167 10.39 -0.83 -19.91
CA LYS A 167 9.53 -0.26 -20.95
C LYS A 167 9.20 1.23 -20.74
N PHE A 168 9.50 1.78 -19.57
CA PHE A 168 9.39 3.21 -19.25
C PHE A 168 10.76 3.90 -19.17
N GLY A 169 11.79 3.32 -19.81
CA GLY A 169 13.14 3.89 -19.88
C GLY A 169 13.96 3.76 -18.59
N LYS A 170 13.59 2.89 -17.64
CA LYS A 170 14.39 2.64 -16.45
C LYS A 170 15.39 1.49 -16.66
N ALA A 171 16.52 1.57 -15.95
CA ALA A 171 17.54 0.52 -16.01
C ALA A 171 16.95 -0.86 -15.60
N PRO A 172 17.46 -1.98 -16.13
CA PRO A 172 16.99 -3.33 -15.80
C PRO A 172 17.12 -3.71 -14.33
N ASN A 173 17.88 -2.96 -13.55
CA ASN A 173 18.10 -3.17 -12.12
C ASN A 173 17.67 -1.96 -11.26
N TRP A 174 16.71 -1.18 -11.75
CA TRP A 174 16.32 0.09 -11.15
C TRP A 174 15.75 -0.07 -9.72
N ILE A 175 14.94 -1.09 -9.48
CA ILE A 175 14.42 -1.42 -8.15
C ILE A 175 15.52 -2.00 -7.26
N LYS A 176 16.34 -2.90 -7.81
CA LYS A 176 17.47 -3.50 -7.10
C LYS A 176 18.46 -2.45 -6.58
N GLN A 177 18.70 -1.38 -7.32
CA GLN A 177 19.58 -0.29 -6.86
C GLN A 177 19.03 0.41 -5.60
N SER A 178 17.71 0.59 -5.48
CA SER A 178 17.09 1.16 -4.28
C SER A 178 16.96 0.12 -3.17
N ALA A 179 16.75 -1.15 -3.49
CA ALA A 179 16.78 -2.23 -2.51
C ALA A 179 18.09 -2.30 -1.73
N LYS A 180 19.24 -2.01 -2.37
CA LYS A 180 20.56 -1.91 -1.70
C LYS A 180 20.64 -0.82 -0.64
N LYS A 181 19.79 0.20 -0.72
CA LYS A 181 19.75 1.34 0.19
C LYS A 181 18.69 1.19 1.29
N LEU A 182 17.87 0.14 1.21
CA LEU A 182 16.77 -0.07 2.16
C LEU A 182 17.33 -0.28 3.57
N LYS A 183 16.83 0.49 4.52
CA LYS A 183 17.27 0.50 5.94
C LYS A 183 16.14 0.10 6.91
N VAL A 184 15.05 -0.39 6.37
CA VAL A 184 13.89 -0.83 7.14
C VAL A 184 13.59 -2.29 6.83
N PRO A 185 12.95 -3.03 7.76
CA PRO A 185 12.56 -4.43 7.52
C PRO A 185 11.72 -4.60 6.27
N ILE A 186 11.94 -5.69 5.54
CA ILE A 186 11.14 -6.04 4.36
C ILE A 186 10.69 -7.49 4.36
N PHE A 187 9.43 -7.69 3.98
CA PHE A 187 8.88 -9.00 3.65
C PHE A 187 8.55 -9.07 2.17
N ILE A 188 9.02 -10.13 1.49
CA ILE A 188 8.70 -10.39 0.06
C ILE A 188 8.00 -11.73 -0.07
N THR A 189 6.95 -11.78 -0.89
CA THR A 189 6.27 -13.02 -1.27
C THR A 189 5.68 -12.91 -2.67
N SER A 190 5.37 -14.06 -3.30
CA SER A 190 4.80 -14.12 -4.63
C SER A 190 4.19 -15.49 -4.92
N ALA A 191 3.65 -15.70 -6.11
CA ALA A 191 3.49 -17.04 -6.66
C ALA A 191 4.88 -17.72 -6.83
N LYS A 192 4.92 -19.05 -6.73
CA LYS A 192 6.18 -19.81 -6.71
C LYS A 192 7.04 -19.58 -7.95
N GLN A 193 6.42 -19.55 -9.13
CA GLN A 193 7.11 -19.36 -10.42
C GLN A 193 7.65 -17.93 -10.62
N GLU A 194 7.32 -17.00 -9.74
CA GLU A 194 7.77 -15.60 -9.84
C GLU A 194 9.05 -15.33 -9.04
N GLU A 195 9.59 -16.33 -8.35
CA GLU A 195 10.78 -16.15 -7.50
C GLU A 195 11.95 -15.51 -8.24
N SER A 196 12.20 -15.93 -9.48
CA SER A 196 13.29 -15.41 -10.30
C SER A 196 13.20 -13.91 -10.60
N TYR A 197 11.99 -13.32 -10.59
CA TYR A 197 11.79 -11.89 -10.85
C TYR A 197 12.18 -11.00 -9.68
N TRP A 198 12.04 -11.49 -8.46
CA TRP A 198 12.32 -10.68 -7.27
C TRP A 198 13.52 -11.15 -6.44
N LYS A 199 14.01 -12.37 -6.64
CA LYS A 199 15.16 -12.90 -5.88
C LYS A 199 16.39 -12.00 -5.95
N PRO A 200 16.77 -11.44 -7.13
CA PRO A 200 17.87 -10.49 -7.23
C PRO A 200 17.63 -9.18 -6.43
N ILE A 201 16.38 -8.74 -6.31
CA ILE A 201 15.98 -7.58 -5.51
C ILE A 201 16.12 -7.91 -4.01
N TYR A 202 15.58 -9.05 -3.57
CA TYR A 202 15.69 -9.56 -2.21
C TYR A 202 17.15 -9.70 -1.75
N ASN A 203 17.99 -10.34 -2.59
CA ASN A 203 19.39 -10.54 -2.28
C ASN A 203 20.17 -9.21 -2.14
N ALA A 204 19.71 -8.15 -2.76
CA ALA A 204 20.32 -6.82 -2.70
C ALA A 204 19.99 -6.05 -1.42
N VAL A 205 18.92 -6.40 -0.71
CA VAL A 205 18.58 -5.77 0.59
C VAL A 205 19.66 -6.17 1.62
N PRO A 206 20.27 -5.21 2.35
CA PRO A 206 21.39 -5.50 3.24
C PRO A 206 21.00 -6.41 4.41
N ASP A 207 20.00 -6.01 5.18
CA ASP A 207 19.65 -6.63 6.46
C ASP A 207 18.13 -6.78 6.60
N ASP A 208 17.68 -7.43 7.68
CA ASP A 208 16.28 -7.55 8.12
C ASP A 208 15.28 -7.80 7.01
N LYS A 209 15.47 -8.91 6.32
CA LYS A 209 14.65 -9.34 5.20
C LYS A 209 14.12 -10.74 5.41
N LYS A 210 12.83 -10.93 5.14
CA LYS A 210 12.17 -12.24 5.15
C LYS A 210 11.43 -12.47 3.84
N PHE A 211 11.27 -13.72 3.46
CA PHE A 211 10.42 -14.08 2.34
C PHE A 211 9.58 -15.30 2.64
N TYR A 212 8.55 -15.48 1.86
CA TYR A 212 7.73 -16.69 1.85
C TYR A 212 7.43 -17.09 0.39
N LEU A 213 7.52 -18.39 0.12
CA LEU A 213 7.03 -19.01 -1.12
C LEU A 213 6.07 -20.15 -0.77
N PRO A 214 4.91 -20.25 -1.42
CA PRO A 214 3.99 -21.35 -1.19
C PRO A 214 4.56 -22.69 -1.68
N PHE A 215 4.15 -23.78 -1.07
CA PHE A 215 4.45 -25.13 -1.59
C PHE A 215 3.72 -25.41 -2.91
N THR A 216 2.54 -24.82 -3.09
CA THR A 216 1.71 -24.81 -4.31
C THR A 216 2.23 -23.81 -5.33
N GLY A 217 1.53 -23.65 -6.47
CA GLY A 217 1.84 -22.59 -7.43
C GLY A 217 1.68 -21.19 -6.87
N GLY A 218 0.74 -20.99 -5.95
CA GLY A 218 0.39 -19.70 -5.38
C GLY A 218 -0.31 -18.76 -6.37
N HIS A 219 -0.45 -17.49 -5.96
CA HIS A 219 -1.14 -16.47 -6.75
C HIS A 219 -0.33 -15.16 -6.77
N HIS A 220 -0.42 -14.45 -7.90
CA HIS A 220 0.28 -13.18 -8.11
C HIS A 220 -0.32 -12.04 -7.26
N GLY A 221 0.54 -11.31 -6.54
CA GLY A 221 0.18 -10.12 -5.80
C GLY A 221 -0.57 -10.40 -4.49
N SER A 222 -1.09 -9.34 -3.87
CA SER A 222 -1.76 -9.43 -2.57
C SER A 222 -3.05 -10.23 -2.59
N SER A 223 -3.65 -10.46 -3.77
CA SER A 223 -4.81 -11.34 -3.92
C SER A 223 -4.56 -12.79 -3.49
N SER A 224 -3.30 -13.22 -3.37
CA SER A 224 -2.93 -14.50 -2.77
C SER A 224 -3.45 -14.69 -1.34
N LEU A 225 -3.82 -13.60 -0.66
CA LEU A 225 -4.40 -13.59 0.68
C LEU A 225 -5.93 -13.75 0.71
N TRP A 226 -6.61 -13.74 -0.45
CA TRP A 226 -8.07 -13.87 -0.48
C TRP A 226 -8.51 -15.25 -0.04
N SER A 227 -9.58 -15.31 0.76
CA SER A 227 -10.09 -16.55 1.36
C SER A 227 -10.51 -17.60 0.34
N LYS A 228 -10.86 -17.18 -0.88
CA LYS A 228 -11.20 -18.10 -1.98
C LYS A 228 -10.03 -18.99 -2.45
N TYR A 229 -8.78 -18.65 -2.09
CA TYR A 229 -7.62 -19.45 -2.45
C TYR A 229 -7.20 -20.37 -1.29
N PRO A 230 -7.11 -21.68 -1.50
CA PRO A 230 -6.78 -22.66 -0.44
C PRO A 230 -5.43 -22.40 0.23
N ASP A 231 -4.44 -21.90 -0.53
CA ASP A 231 -3.09 -21.61 -0.05
C ASP A 231 -2.95 -20.26 0.66
N SER A 232 -4.02 -19.44 0.70
CA SER A 232 -4.04 -18.16 1.40
C SER A 232 -3.63 -18.25 2.88
N ARG A 233 -3.91 -19.38 3.53
CA ARG A 233 -3.52 -19.63 4.93
C ARG A 233 -2.01 -19.60 5.14
N GLY A 234 -1.22 -20.12 4.18
CA GLY A 234 0.23 -20.09 4.23
C GLY A 234 0.78 -18.68 4.14
N TYR A 235 0.26 -17.89 3.20
CA TYR A 235 0.60 -16.47 3.06
C TYR A 235 0.24 -15.68 4.33
N TRP A 236 -0.96 -15.86 4.89
CA TRP A 236 -1.36 -15.21 6.13
C TRP A 236 -0.48 -15.59 7.31
N LYS A 237 -0.09 -16.88 7.43
CA LYS A 237 0.83 -17.34 8.49
C LYS A 237 2.16 -16.60 8.40
N ALA A 238 2.75 -16.49 7.21
CA ALA A 238 4.02 -15.82 6.99
C ALA A 238 3.93 -14.31 7.25
N VAL A 239 2.90 -13.63 6.72
CA VAL A 239 2.66 -12.20 6.97
C VAL A 239 2.48 -11.91 8.45
N LYS A 240 1.65 -12.70 9.16
CA LYS A 240 1.45 -12.54 10.61
C LYS A 240 2.74 -12.74 11.39
N GLY A 241 3.58 -13.70 10.98
CA GLY A 241 4.89 -13.93 11.58
C GLY A 241 5.82 -12.73 11.42
N PHE A 242 5.84 -12.13 10.23
CA PHE A 242 6.63 -10.92 9.97
C PHE A 242 6.11 -9.72 10.78
N LEU A 243 4.82 -9.42 10.71
CA LEU A 243 4.23 -8.29 11.42
C LEU A 243 4.46 -8.37 12.94
N ARG A 244 4.34 -9.56 13.55
CA ARG A 244 4.55 -9.77 14.99
C ARG A 244 5.99 -9.61 15.44
N SER A 245 6.96 -9.84 14.57
CA SER A 245 8.38 -9.74 14.94
C SER A 245 8.90 -8.30 14.97
N HIS A 246 8.05 -7.32 14.57
CA HIS A 246 8.44 -5.93 14.43
C HIS A 246 7.52 -4.93 15.13
N ILE A 247 6.49 -5.42 15.86
CA ILE A 247 5.55 -4.59 16.65
C ILE A 247 6.00 -4.53 18.10
#